data_8fd563f258f304a35b44c5681867d509
#
_entry.id   8fd563f258f304a35b44c5681867d509
#
_cell.length_a   1.000
_cell.length_b   1.000
_cell.length_c   1.000
_cell.angle_alpha   90.00
_cell.angle_beta   90.00
_cell.angle_gamma   90.00
#
_symmetry.space_group_name_H-M   'P 1'
#
loop_
_entity.id
_entity.type
_entity.pdbx_description
1 polymer ?
#
loop_
_entity_poly.entity_id
_entity_poly.type
_entity_poly.pdbx_seq_one_letter_code
_entity_poly.pdbx_strand_id
1 'polypeptide(L)'
;MNSEETILRLQHKGIKPTANRILVYRTLYQKASPLSLTNLEAMMPTMDKSSIFRVLSLFLQHDVVHAFEDGRGIINYELCNEQGTCDHHDSHLHFYCEHCQRSFCLDSVQLPEFNLPEGFSAHNFSFVIKGLCPQCVKRQHKG
;
A
#
# COMPACT_ATOMS: atom_id res chain seq x y z
N MET A 1 16.76 1.21 6.72
CA MET A 1 16.68 2.67 6.43
C MET A 1 16.79 3.44 7.73
N ASN A 2 17.65 4.43 7.78
CA ASN A 2 17.81 5.28 8.96
C ASN A 2 16.91 6.52 8.87
N SER A 3 16.88 7.29 9.96
CA SER A 3 16.03 8.49 10.02
C SER A 3 16.43 9.55 9.00
N GLU A 4 17.73 9.67 8.70
CA GLU A 4 18.22 10.67 7.74
C GLU A 4 17.69 10.39 6.33
N GLU A 5 17.71 9.15 5.91
CA GLU A 5 17.18 8.75 4.60
C GLU A 5 15.68 9.00 4.53
N THR A 6 14.96 8.68 5.61
CA THR A 6 13.52 8.94 5.68
C THR A 6 13.23 10.42 5.55
N ILE A 7 13.99 11.27 6.26
CA ILE A 7 13.83 12.72 6.20
C ILE A 7 14.01 13.23 4.77
N LEU A 8 15.08 12.78 4.09
CA LEU A 8 15.35 13.19 2.73
C LEU A 8 14.23 12.77 1.77
N ARG A 9 13.71 11.56 1.91
CA ARG A 9 12.62 11.07 1.06
C ARG A 9 11.33 11.88 1.26
N LEU A 10 11.00 12.20 2.50
CA LEU A 10 9.83 13.02 2.79
C LEU A 10 9.98 14.43 2.23
N GLN A 11 11.16 15.04 2.40
CA GLN A 11 11.43 16.37 1.86
C GLN A 11 11.36 16.38 0.34
N HIS A 12 11.85 15.34 -0.30
CA HIS A 12 11.78 15.21 -1.76
C HIS A 12 10.33 15.18 -2.26
N LYS A 13 9.43 14.65 -1.45
CA LYS A 13 7.99 14.61 -1.77
C LYS A 13 7.24 15.86 -1.29
N GLY A 14 7.95 16.87 -0.79
CA GLY A 14 7.33 18.11 -0.33
C GLY A 14 6.68 18.00 1.04
N ILE A 15 7.10 17.04 1.86
CA ILE A 15 6.54 16.83 3.19
C ILE A 15 7.56 17.23 4.24
N LYS A 16 7.13 18.06 5.19
CA LYS A 16 7.97 18.42 6.33
C LYS A 16 8.11 17.20 7.25
N PRO A 17 9.36 16.76 7.55
CA PRO A 17 9.55 15.61 8.43
C PRO A 17 9.20 15.97 9.87
N THR A 18 8.28 15.21 10.44
CA THR A 18 7.96 15.27 11.87
C THR A 18 8.17 13.88 12.45
N ALA A 19 8.26 13.79 13.77
CA ALA A 19 8.46 12.50 14.43
C ALA A 19 7.41 11.48 14.02
N ASN A 20 6.13 11.87 13.98
CA ASN A 20 5.05 10.97 13.60
C ASN A 20 5.15 10.54 12.13
N ARG A 21 5.47 11.47 11.24
CA ARG A 21 5.61 11.17 9.81
C ARG A 21 6.78 10.24 9.54
N ILE A 22 7.88 10.45 10.21
CA ILE A 22 9.05 9.58 10.12
C ILE A 22 8.72 8.18 10.61
N LEU A 23 8.02 8.08 11.75
CA LEU A 23 7.65 6.80 12.34
C LEU A 23 6.73 5.99 11.42
N VAL A 24 5.71 6.61 10.86
CA VAL A 24 4.78 5.94 9.93
C VAL A 24 5.52 5.45 8.70
N TYR A 25 6.36 6.30 8.10
CA TYR A 25 7.12 5.92 6.91
C TYR A 25 8.03 4.73 7.18
N ARG A 26 8.78 4.76 8.28
CA ARG A 26 9.71 3.68 8.62
C ARG A 26 8.97 2.37 8.91
N THR A 27 7.82 2.44 9.54
CA THR A 27 7.02 1.25 9.81
C THR A 27 6.55 0.59 8.52
N LEU A 28 6.07 1.38 7.57
CA LEU A 28 5.69 0.87 6.25
C LEU A 28 6.88 0.27 5.51
N TYR A 29 8.02 0.92 5.60
CA TYR A 29 9.24 0.46 4.92
C TYR A 29 9.73 -0.87 5.49
N GLN A 30 9.75 -0.99 6.83
CA GLN A 30 10.27 -2.18 7.49
C GLN A 30 9.45 -3.43 7.21
N LYS A 31 8.14 -3.28 7.10
CA LYS A 31 7.27 -4.42 6.82
C LYS A 31 7.33 -4.86 5.35
N ALA A 32 7.62 -3.94 4.45
CA ALA A 32 7.73 -4.21 3.01
C ALA A 32 6.51 -4.96 2.45
N SER A 33 5.34 -4.75 3.05
CA SER A 33 4.07 -5.32 2.61
C SER A 33 2.97 -4.31 2.89
N PRO A 34 1.84 -4.37 2.16
CA PRO A 34 0.73 -3.47 2.46
C PRO A 34 0.21 -3.65 3.87
N LEU A 35 -0.12 -2.55 4.53
CA LEU A 35 -0.62 -2.53 5.90
C LEU A 35 -1.92 -1.72 5.97
N SER A 36 -2.88 -2.23 6.73
CA SER A 36 -4.10 -1.50 7.01
C SER A 36 -3.88 -0.52 8.16
N LEU A 37 -4.83 0.40 8.34
CA LEU A 37 -4.81 1.32 9.49
C LEU A 37 -4.78 0.57 10.81
N THR A 38 -5.55 -0.51 10.93
CA THR A 38 -5.57 -1.35 12.13
C THR A 38 -4.22 -2.00 12.38
N ASN A 39 -3.55 -2.49 11.33
CA ASN A 39 -2.20 -3.05 11.46
C ASN A 39 -1.22 -1.99 11.97
N LEU A 40 -1.27 -0.80 11.41
CA LEU A 40 -0.37 0.29 11.79
C LEU A 40 -0.62 0.72 13.24
N GLU A 41 -1.88 0.80 13.65
CA GLU A 41 -2.21 1.14 15.04
C GLU A 41 -1.61 0.14 16.02
N ALA A 42 -1.71 -1.16 15.70
CA ALA A 42 -1.14 -2.21 16.56
C ALA A 42 0.39 -2.13 16.64
N MET A 43 1.04 -1.67 15.56
CA MET A 43 2.49 -1.59 15.48
C MET A 43 3.07 -0.29 16.05
N MET A 44 2.23 0.71 16.25
CA MET A 44 2.64 2.05 16.72
C MET A 44 1.80 2.46 17.94
N PRO A 45 2.05 1.84 19.12
CA PRO A 45 1.21 2.09 20.28
C PRO A 45 1.30 3.52 20.83
N THR A 46 2.30 4.30 20.41
CA THR A 46 2.43 5.69 20.85
C THR A 46 1.58 6.66 20.03
N MET A 47 0.96 6.19 18.96
CA MET A 47 0.11 7.03 18.11
C MET A 47 -1.33 6.51 18.15
N ASP A 48 -2.28 7.45 18.19
CA ASP A 48 -3.67 7.06 18.07
C ASP A 48 -4.05 6.89 16.59
N LYS A 49 -5.18 6.23 16.36
CA LYS A 49 -5.66 5.91 15.03
C LYS A 49 -5.87 7.16 14.17
N SER A 50 -6.41 8.22 14.78
CA SER A 50 -6.66 9.48 14.08
C SER A 50 -5.37 10.12 13.60
N SER A 51 -4.32 10.11 14.42
CA SER A 51 -3.02 10.67 14.05
C SER A 51 -2.38 9.89 12.91
N ILE A 52 -2.46 8.57 12.95
CA ILE A 52 -1.95 7.72 11.87
C ILE A 52 -2.70 8.01 10.56
N PHE A 53 -4.02 8.11 10.64
CA PHE A 53 -4.85 8.37 9.47
C PHE A 53 -4.51 9.73 8.83
N ARG A 54 -4.26 10.75 9.64
CA ARG A 54 -3.86 12.07 9.12
C ARG A 54 -2.54 12.01 8.37
N VAL A 55 -1.57 11.27 8.90
CA VAL A 55 -0.29 11.07 8.23
C VAL A 55 -0.48 10.34 6.90
N LEU A 56 -1.26 9.26 6.90
CA LEU A 56 -1.53 8.50 5.69
C LEU A 56 -2.25 9.34 4.63
N SER A 57 -3.19 10.19 5.05
CA SER A 57 -3.90 11.08 4.13
C SER A 57 -2.94 12.06 3.46
N LEU A 58 -2.00 12.62 4.23
CA LEU A 58 -0.98 13.50 3.70
C LEU A 58 -0.06 12.73 2.73
N PHE A 59 0.32 11.52 3.10
CA PHE A 59 1.18 10.68 2.26
C PHE A 59 0.50 10.33 0.93
N LEU A 60 -0.82 10.11 0.95
CA LEU A 60 -1.58 9.89 -0.28
C LEU A 60 -1.57 11.13 -1.19
N GLN A 61 -1.76 12.32 -0.59
CA GLN A 61 -1.76 13.56 -1.36
C GLN A 61 -0.41 13.86 -2.01
N HIS A 62 0.68 13.44 -1.40
CA HIS A 62 2.03 13.70 -1.88
C HIS A 62 2.67 12.51 -2.57
N ASP A 63 1.90 11.49 -2.90
CA ASP A 63 2.37 10.31 -3.64
C ASP A 63 3.48 9.53 -2.93
N VAL A 64 3.47 9.55 -1.61
CA VAL A 64 4.37 8.74 -0.78
C VAL A 64 3.83 7.31 -0.68
N VAL A 65 2.52 7.17 -0.55
CA VAL A 65 1.84 5.88 -0.50
C VAL A 65 0.71 5.83 -1.51
N HIS A 66 0.31 4.64 -1.87
CA HIS A 66 -0.95 4.40 -2.54
C HIS A 66 -1.81 3.47 -1.69
N ALA A 67 -3.12 3.49 -1.92
CA ALA A 67 -4.07 2.73 -1.14
C ALA A 67 -4.94 1.87 -2.04
N PHE A 68 -5.34 0.71 -1.55
CA PHE A 68 -6.24 -0.19 -2.28
C PHE A 68 -7.09 -0.98 -1.29
N GLU A 69 -8.27 -1.40 -1.73
CA GLU A 69 -9.09 -2.32 -0.95
C GLU A 69 -8.66 -3.76 -1.19
N ASP A 70 -8.54 -4.54 -0.12
CA ASP A 70 -8.24 -5.95 -0.23
C ASP A 70 -9.53 -6.77 -0.41
N GLY A 71 -9.39 -8.11 -0.40
CA GLY A 71 -10.54 -8.99 -0.59
C GLY A 71 -11.60 -8.93 0.50
N ARG A 72 -11.33 -8.22 1.60
CA ARG A 72 -12.27 -8.04 2.72
C ARG A 72 -12.91 -6.66 2.73
N GLY A 73 -12.59 -5.81 1.75
CA GLY A 73 -13.04 -4.43 1.75
C GLY A 73 -12.23 -3.52 2.67
N ILE A 74 -11.09 -3.98 3.16
CA ILE A 74 -10.23 -3.20 4.04
C ILE A 74 -9.21 -2.45 3.20
N ILE A 75 -9.03 -1.16 3.51
CA ILE A 75 -8.04 -0.34 2.81
C ILE A 75 -6.66 -0.63 3.35
N ASN A 76 -5.73 -0.95 2.45
CA ASN A 76 -4.32 -1.18 2.74
C ASN A 76 -3.49 -0.07 2.11
N TYR A 77 -2.39 0.26 2.76
CA TYR A 77 -1.47 1.30 2.33
C TYR A 77 -0.10 0.69 2.03
N GLU A 78 0.51 1.15 0.96
CA GLU A 78 1.79 0.64 0.50
C GLU A 78 2.64 1.81 0.04
N LEU A 79 3.93 1.80 0.37
CA LEU A 79 4.85 2.85 -0.10
C LEU A 79 4.97 2.79 -1.62
N CYS A 80 4.97 3.95 -2.24
CA CYS A 80 5.31 4.05 -3.66
C CYS A 80 6.78 3.70 -3.82
N ASN A 81 7.15 3.19 -5.01
CA ASN A 81 8.52 2.74 -5.23
C ASN A 81 9.50 3.90 -5.14
N GLU A 82 10.78 3.57 -4.95
CA GLU A 82 11.83 4.55 -4.72
C GLU A 82 12.09 5.50 -5.88
N GLN A 83 11.67 5.12 -7.08
CA GLN A 83 11.91 5.92 -8.27
C GLN A 83 10.91 7.05 -8.45
N GLY A 84 10.02 7.21 -7.50
CA GLY A 84 9.12 8.36 -7.44
C GLY A 84 8.01 8.36 -8.47
N THR A 85 7.91 7.32 -9.25
CA THR A 85 6.85 7.16 -10.22
C THR A 85 5.74 6.30 -9.64
N CYS A 86 5.13 6.81 -8.59
CA CYS A 86 3.86 6.26 -8.20
C CYS A 86 2.82 6.88 -9.12
N ASP A 87 2.65 6.27 -10.25
CA ASP A 87 1.63 6.70 -11.16
C ASP A 87 0.31 6.14 -10.68
N HIS A 88 -0.52 6.99 -10.09
CA HIS A 88 -1.84 6.57 -9.60
C HIS A 88 -2.75 6.12 -10.73
N HIS A 89 -2.35 6.37 -11.97
CA HIS A 89 -3.06 5.88 -13.14
C HIS A 89 -2.67 4.44 -13.47
N ASP A 90 -1.52 3.99 -12.98
CA ASP A 90 -1.11 2.60 -13.12
C ASP A 90 -1.60 1.82 -11.92
N SER A 91 -2.80 1.32 -12.03
CA SER A 91 -3.36 0.44 -11.02
C SER A 91 -2.54 -0.83 -10.98
N HIS A 92 -1.97 -1.11 -9.83
CA HIS A 92 -1.25 -2.35 -9.62
C HIS A 92 -2.24 -3.48 -9.42
N LEU A 93 -1.91 -4.64 -9.96
CA LEU A 93 -2.62 -5.85 -9.62
C LEU A 93 -2.23 -6.26 -8.20
N HIS A 94 -3.20 -6.45 -7.34
CA HIS A 94 -2.97 -6.91 -5.98
C HIS A 94 -3.54 -8.30 -5.82
N PHE A 95 -2.87 -9.10 -5.02
CA PHE A 95 -3.30 -10.46 -4.72
C PHE A 95 -3.59 -10.58 -3.22
N TYR A 96 -4.75 -11.11 -2.89
CA TYR A 96 -5.14 -11.37 -1.50
C TYR A 96 -5.21 -12.88 -1.27
N CYS A 97 -4.39 -13.38 -0.31
CA CYS A 97 -4.44 -14.78 0.07
C CYS A 97 -5.56 -15.00 1.07
N GLU A 98 -6.54 -15.80 0.70
CA GLU A 98 -7.69 -16.07 1.55
C GLU A 98 -7.35 -16.93 2.77
N HIS A 99 -6.24 -17.64 2.73
CA HIS A 99 -5.82 -18.51 3.83
C HIS A 99 -5.01 -17.76 4.89
N CYS A 100 -3.89 -17.15 4.49
CA CYS A 100 -3.01 -16.45 5.44
C CYS A 100 -3.35 -14.96 5.60
N GLN A 101 -4.28 -14.46 4.79
CA GLN A 101 -4.77 -13.08 4.84
C GLN A 101 -3.74 -12.02 4.53
N ARG A 102 -2.65 -12.38 3.82
CA ARG A 102 -1.65 -11.42 3.37
C ARG A 102 -2.04 -10.86 2.00
N SER A 103 -1.69 -9.61 1.80
CA SER A 103 -1.85 -8.94 0.51
C SER A 103 -0.50 -8.77 -0.16
N PHE A 104 -0.48 -8.91 -1.48
CA PHE A 104 0.73 -8.81 -2.29
C PHE A 104 0.49 -7.81 -3.41
N CYS A 105 1.51 -7.02 -3.73
CA CYS A 105 1.48 -6.17 -4.90
C CYS A 105 2.19 -6.91 -6.04
N LEU A 106 1.47 -7.16 -7.13
CA LEU A 106 2.02 -7.86 -8.30
C LEU A 106 2.28 -6.85 -9.41
N ASP A 107 3.27 -5.99 -9.21
CA ASP A 107 3.59 -4.92 -10.15
C ASP A 107 4.22 -5.42 -11.44
N SER A 108 4.72 -6.66 -11.46
CA SER A 108 5.29 -7.27 -12.67
C SER A 108 4.23 -7.81 -13.62
N VAL A 109 2.98 -7.93 -13.18
CA VAL A 109 1.91 -8.45 -14.02
C VAL A 109 1.27 -7.28 -14.77
N GLN A 110 1.18 -7.39 -16.09
CA GLN A 110 0.53 -6.37 -16.90
C GLN A 110 -0.98 -6.53 -16.86
N LEU A 111 -1.66 -5.39 -16.65
CA LEU A 111 -3.11 -5.37 -16.65
C LEU A 111 -3.62 -5.20 -18.07
N PRO A 112 -4.73 -5.86 -18.43
CA PRO A 112 -5.34 -5.66 -19.74
C PRO A 112 -5.95 -4.26 -19.84
N GLU A 113 -6.02 -3.74 -21.05
CA GLU A 113 -6.72 -2.50 -21.30
C GLU A 113 -8.22 -2.76 -21.36
N PHE A 114 -8.99 -1.87 -20.76
CA PHE A 114 -10.44 -1.96 -20.75
C PHE A 114 -11.04 -0.80 -21.54
N ASN A 115 -11.91 -1.12 -22.47
CA ASN A 115 -12.67 -0.13 -23.20
C ASN A 115 -14.02 0.06 -22.53
N LEU A 116 -14.24 1.24 -21.96
CA LEU A 116 -15.50 1.57 -21.34
C LEU A 116 -16.54 1.97 -22.39
N PRO A 117 -17.82 1.80 -22.09
CA PRO A 117 -18.87 2.30 -22.97
C PRO A 117 -18.75 3.80 -23.17
N GLU A 118 -19.30 4.30 -24.28
CA GLU A 118 -19.28 5.74 -24.60
C GLU A 118 -19.94 6.54 -23.48
N GLY A 119 -19.32 7.66 -23.12
CA GLY A 119 -19.81 8.55 -22.09
C GLY A 119 -19.24 8.29 -20.71
N PHE A 120 -18.49 7.19 -20.51
CA PHE A 120 -17.85 6.90 -19.23
C PHE A 120 -16.43 7.46 -19.21
N SER A 121 -16.05 8.07 -18.09
CA SER A 121 -14.70 8.58 -17.87
C SER A 121 -14.14 7.94 -16.61
N ALA A 122 -13.05 7.19 -16.76
CA ALA A 122 -12.41 6.52 -15.64
C ALA A 122 -11.26 7.36 -15.11
N HIS A 123 -11.20 7.55 -13.79
CA HIS A 123 -10.09 8.25 -13.14
C HIS A 123 -9.10 7.27 -12.52
N ASN A 124 -9.58 6.17 -11.99
CA ASN A 124 -8.72 5.11 -11.45
C ASN A 124 -9.48 3.80 -11.44
N PHE A 125 -8.74 2.72 -11.26
CA PHE A 125 -9.34 1.40 -11.05
C PHE A 125 -8.40 0.58 -10.19
N SER A 126 -8.95 -0.45 -9.55
CA SER A 126 -8.15 -1.37 -8.75
C SER A 126 -8.51 -2.81 -9.12
N PHE A 127 -7.50 -3.67 -9.09
CA PHE A 127 -7.67 -5.10 -9.34
C PHE A 127 -7.17 -5.88 -8.15
N VAL A 128 -8.01 -6.78 -7.66
CA VAL A 128 -7.63 -7.70 -6.59
C VAL A 128 -8.00 -9.11 -7.02
N ILE A 129 -6.99 -9.98 -7.04
CA ILE A 129 -7.21 -11.41 -7.25
C ILE A 129 -7.18 -12.09 -5.89
N LYS A 130 -8.18 -12.90 -5.62
CA LYS A 130 -8.28 -13.66 -4.38
C LYS A 130 -7.96 -15.12 -4.65
N GLY A 131 -7.19 -15.70 -3.77
CA GLY A 131 -6.81 -17.10 -3.92
C GLY A 131 -5.81 -17.50 -2.84
N LEU A 132 -4.83 -18.32 -3.20
CA LEU A 132 -3.80 -18.80 -2.28
C LEU A 132 -2.44 -18.33 -2.74
N CYS A 133 -1.64 -17.80 -1.81
CA CYS A 133 -0.26 -17.41 -2.11
C CYS A 133 0.61 -18.69 -2.28
N PRO A 134 1.83 -18.53 -2.83
CA PRO A 134 2.69 -19.72 -3.08
C PRO A 134 2.94 -20.58 -1.86
N GLN A 135 3.09 -19.98 -0.69
CA GLN A 135 3.32 -20.74 0.54
C GLN A 135 2.08 -21.55 0.94
N CYS A 136 0.90 -20.97 0.80
CA CYS A 136 -0.35 -21.64 1.15
C CYS A 136 -0.71 -22.74 0.14
N VAL A 137 -0.40 -22.53 -1.14
CA VAL A 137 -0.55 -23.58 -2.15
C VAL A 137 0.30 -24.79 -1.79
N LYS A 138 1.56 -24.58 -1.42
CA LYS A 138 2.47 -25.66 -1.02
C LYS A 138 1.97 -26.41 0.20
N ARG A 139 1.40 -25.71 1.18
CA ARG A 139 0.85 -26.33 2.39
C ARG A 139 -0.34 -27.20 2.08
N GLN A 140 -1.18 -26.84 1.14
CA GLN A 140 -2.34 -27.65 0.77
C GLN A 140 -1.94 -28.94 0.07
N HIS A 141 -0.86 -28.92 -0.72
CA HIS A 141 -0.38 -30.11 -1.41
C HIS A 141 0.30 -31.11 -0.51
N LYS A 142 0.60 -30.75 0.73
CA LYS A 142 1.22 -31.63 1.73
C LYS A 142 0.20 -32.30 2.66
N GLY A 143 -1.08 -32.03 2.46
CA GLY A 143 -2.12 -32.56 3.32
C GLY A 143 -2.49 -34.01 3.05
#